data_87baf54dc9537c7e3c981c2fd2856ea0
#
_entry.id   87baf54dc9537c7e3c981c2fd2856ea0
#
_cell.length_a   1.000
_cell.length_b   1.000
_cell.length_c   1.000
_cell.angle_alpha   90.00
_cell.angle_beta   90.00
_cell.angle_gamma   90.00
#
_symmetry.space_group_name_H-M   'P 1'
#
loop_
_entity.id
_entity.type
_entity.pdbx_description
1 polymer ?
#
loop_
_entity_poly.entity_id
_entity_poly.type
_entity_poly.pdbx_seq_one_letter_code
_entity_poly.pdbx_strand_id
1 'polypeptide(L)'
;MIQKKVTDFFALEGNYPDLDGEGAAARLSAAIRCKTINYFDHSRTDYTEFDKLHAHIKASYPNIMRVGTFERIGHHAVLITIPGSDASLRPCLYMSHQDVVPVVEGTEQDWTHPAFSGDIADGYIWGRGTLDIKEQVFGVLEAAEYLLARGKSFARTAYLAFGDDEETINLGALAIAEHLKAQGVTLEFVLDEGGCKIEPGTAFGAPETFIVSVQLMEKGYADLELSVHSIGGHSSRPFGGTSLARLSGAIADITRAPFSVHLNSAMTGAFETLAPYITEEPLKTLVQDVAGNADAIAACCMGSPDLFPFVTTTIAPTMIRGGSAACNVMPQDMTAVINFRLADGDTVESIMAHCREAVQDKGVEMRFLQANDPSAIAKRDGYGYRRVVESMQRYFPDVVFIPSMTAGATDAHRYEEICDTCLRCSPFMTEPAEAASGVHGTNERLLVRSYLQGIRVLIDLMEHANVEP
;
A
#
# COMPACT_ATOMS: atom_id res chain seq x y z
N MET A 1 -4.69 26.54 -13.80
CA MET A 1 -3.45 26.06 -13.17
C MET A 1 -2.55 25.49 -14.25
N ILE A 2 -1.26 25.88 -14.29
CA ILE A 2 -0.25 25.22 -15.15
C ILE A 2 -0.12 23.79 -14.62
N GLN A 3 -0.38 22.79 -15.43
CA GLN A 3 -0.26 21.40 -15.04
C GLN A 3 1.24 21.10 -14.93
N LYS A 4 1.77 21.06 -13.70
CA LYS A 4 3.15 20.67 -13.46
C LYS A 4 3.32 19.18 -13.75
N LYS A 5 4.48 18.81 -14.32
CA LYS A 5 4.91 17.41 -14.46
C LYS A 5 5.62 16.99 -13.18
N VAL A 6 5.66 15.69 -12.91
CA VAL A 6 6.39 15.18 -11.74
C VAL A 6 7.87 15.60 -11.75
N THR A 7 8.47 15.66 -12.94
CA THR A 7 9.86 16.09 -13.13
C THR A 7 10.12 17.58 -12.80
N ASP A 8 9.08 18.41 -12.75
CA ASP A 8 9.21 19.82 -12.36
C ASP A 8 9.48 19.99 -10.85
N PHE A 9 9.30 18.91 -10.07
CA PHE A 9 9.59 18.88 -8.63
C PHE A 9 10.96 18.28 -8.31
N PHE A 10 11.69 17.73 -9.32
CA PHE A 10 12.98 17.12 -9.07
C PHE A 10 14.04 18.18 -8.78
N ALA A 11 14.75 18.00 -7.69
CA ALA A 11 15.94 18.74 -7.37
C ALA A 11 17.16 17.82 -7.34
N LEU A 12 18.35 18.39 -7.31
CA LEU A 12 19.60 17.67 -7.13
C LEU A 12 19.82 16.52 -8.13
N GLU A 13 19.37 16.70 -9.39
CA GLU A 13 19.66 15.73 -10.49
C GLU A 13 21.16 15.41 -10.62
N GLY A 14 22.02 16.35 -10.21
CA GLY A 14 23.48 16.17 -10.18
C GLY A 14 24.02 15.34 -9.03
N ASN A 15 23.20 15.04 -8.02
CA ASN A 15 23.61 14.12 -6.95
C ASN A 15 23.76 12.71 -7.49
N TYR A 16 24.84 12.05 -7.06
CA TYR A 16 25.21 10.72 -7.58
C TYR A 16 25.35 10.73 -9.11
N PRO A 17 26.24 11.59 -9.69
CA PRO A 17 26.35 11.79 -11.15
C PRO A 17 26.85 10.56 -11.89
N ASP A 18 27.46 9.63 -11.19
CA ASP A 18 28.01 8.36 -11.70
C ASP A 18 27.04 7.17 -11.47
N LEU A 19 25.75 7.45 -11.16
CA LEU A 19 24.72 6.43 -11.21
C LEU A 19 24.55 5.91 -12.63
N ASP A 20 24.71 4.60 -12.83
CA ASP A 20 24.48 3.91 -14.09
C ASP A 20 22.98 3.85 -14.42
N GLY A 21 22.42 4.96 -14.89
CA GLY A 21 20.99 5.07 -15.15
C GLY A 21 20.50 4.17 -16.28
N GLU A 22 21.30 4.00 -17.35
CA GLU A 22 20.95 3.11 -18.45
C GLU A 22 20.96 1.64 -17.99
N GLY A 23 21.97 1.24 -17.23
CA GLY A 23 22.06 -0.10 -16.66
C GLY A 23 20.94 -0.37 -15.66
N ALA A 24 20.60 0.60 -14.79
CA ALA A 24 19.49 0.44 -13.83
C ALA A 24 18.16 0.24 -14.58
N ALA A 25 17.85 1.05 -15.58
CA ALA A 25 16.65 0.88 -16.41
C ALA A 25 16.65 -0.48 -17.15
N ALA A 26 17.80 -0.91 -17.66
CA ALA A 26 17.93 -2.22 -18.34
C ALA A 26 17.72 -3.39 -17.38
N ARG A 27 18.19 -3.30 -16.12
CA ARG A 27 18.00 -4.34 -15.09
C ARG A 27 16.53 -4.46 -14.70
N LEU A 28 15.83 -3.34 -14.48
CA LEU A 28 14.38 -3.34 -14.24
C LEU A 28 13.62 -3.89 -15.46
N SER A 29 13.95 -3.45 -16.68
CA SER A 29 13.36 -3.97 -17.91
C SER A 29 13.51 -5.51 -18.01
N ALA A 30 14.65 -6.07 -17.65
CA ALA A 30 14.87 -7.51 -17.64
C ALA A 30 14.01 -8.21 -16.55
N ALA A 31 13.80 -7.57 -15.41
CA ALA A 31 12.94 -8.08 -14.35
C ALA A 31 11.46 -8.12 -14.75
N ILE A 32 10.98 -7.13 -15.51
CA ILE A 32 9.61 -7.11 -16.03
C ILE A 32 9.35 -8.31 -16.95
N ARG A 33 10.36 -8.82 -17.63
CA ARG A 33 10.24 -10.03 -18.48
C ARG A 33 10.06 -11.32 -17.68
N CYS A 34 10.39 -11.34 -16.40
CA CYS A 34 10.06 -12.44 -15.49
C CYS A 34 8.59 -12.35 -15.09
N LYS A 35 7.77 -13.28 -15.57
CA LYS A 35 6.31 -13.28 -15.38
C LYS A 35 5.93 -13.85 -14.01
N THR A 36 6.34 -13.20 -12.95
CA THR A 36 6.10 -13.61 -11.56
C THR A 36 4.65 -13.41 -11.14
N ILE A 37 3.71 -13.91 -11.96
CA ILE A 37 2.27 -13.81 -11.69
C ILE A 37 1.93 -14.76 -10.55
N ASN A 38 1.33 -14.24 -9.49
CA ASN A 38 0.80 -15.05 -8.41
C ASN A 38 -0.73 -15.17 -8.51
N TYR A 39 -1.26 -16.27 -8.03
CA TYR A 39 -2.69 -16.59 -8.02
C TYR A 39 -3.10 -17.10 -6.64
N PHE A 40 -4.32 -16.81 -6.21
CA PHE A 40 -4.89 -17.42 -4.99
C PHE A 40 -4.84 -18.96 -5.02
N ASP A 41 -4.98 -19.57 -6.20
CA ASP A 41 -4.66 -20.97 -6.42
C ASP A 41 -3.20 -21.10 -6.84
N HIS A 42 -2.33 -21.30 -5.87
CA HIS A 42 -0.89 -21.40 -6.05
C HIS A 42 -0.46 -22.52 -7.00
N SER A 43 -1.33 -23.51 -7.30
CA SER A 43 -1.03 -24.52 -8.31
C SER A 43 -0.92 -23.96 -9.73
N ARG A 44 -1.41 -22.74 -9.95
CA ARG A 44 -1.34 -22.00 -11.22
C ARG A 44 -0.09 -21.11 -11.31
N THR A 45 0.58 -20.86 -10.19
CA THR A 45 1.76 -19.98 -10.13
C THR A 45 2.98 -20.71 -10.72
N ASP A 46 3.61 -20.09 -11.71
CA ASP A 46 4.87 -20.61 -12.30
C ASP A 46 6.08 -20.09 -11.52
N TYR A 47 6.48 -20.82 -10.51
CA TYR A 47 7.62 -20.48 -9.66
C TYR A 47 8.97 -20.46 -10.41
N THR A 48 9.06 -21.02 -11.64
CA THR A 48 10.29 -20.91 -12.45
C THR A 48 10.56 -19.47 -12.89
N GLU A 49 9.53 -18.62 -12.97
CA GLU A 49 9.69 -17.19 -13.26
C GLU A 49 10.30 -16.44 -12.07
N PHE A 50 10.00 -16.85 -10.83
CA PHE A 50 10.66 -16.32 -9.64
C PHE A 50 12.14 -16.78 -9.58
N ASP A 51 12.43 -18.05 -9.92
CA ASP A 51 13.81 -18.53 -10.00
C ASP A 51 14.63 -17.74 -11.05
N LYS A 52 14.03 -17.38 -12.20
CA LYS A 52 14.66 -16.50 -13.20
C LYS A 52 14.94 -15.11 -12.64
N LEU A 53 13.97 -14.52 -11.93
CA LEU A 53 14.14 -13.22 -11.27
C LEU A 53 15.27 -13.26 -10.23
N HIS A 54 15.31 -14.29 -9.38
CA HIS A 54 16.39 -14.48 -8.39
C HIS A 54 17.77 -14.63 -9.06
N ALA A 55 17.85 -15.37 -10.16
CA ALA A 55 19.09 -15.50 -10.92
C ALA A 55 19.53 -14.15 -11.51
N HIS A 56 18.57 -13.37 -12.02
CA HIS A 56 18.82 -12.02 -12.53
C HIS A 56 19.32 -11.08 -11.43
N ILE A 57 18.69 -11.07 -10.26
CA ILE A 57 19.13 -10.28 -9.10
C ILE A 57 20.58 -10.63 -8.74
N LYS A 58 20.88 -11.94 -8.56
CA LYS A 58 22.24 -12.38 -8.19
C LYS A 58 23.31 -11.99 -9.22
N ALA A 59 22.97 -12.05 -10.50
CA ALA A 59 23.90 -11.67 -11.57
C ALA A 59 24.11 -10.15 -11.67
N SER A 60 23.09 -9.36 -11.32
CA SER A 60 23.08 -7.90 -11.48
C SER A 60 23.79 -7.16 -10.35
N TYR A 61 23.83 -7.73 -9.14
CA TYR A 61 24.28 -7.04 -7.92
C TYR A 61 25.44 -7.76 -7.21
N PRO A 62 26.64 -7.82 -7.83
CA PRO A 62 27.76 -8.61 -7.34
C PRO A 62 28.34 -8.12 -5.99
N ASN A 63 28.27 -6.81 -5.67
CA ASN A 63 28.76 -6.32 -4.40
C ASN A 63 27.83 -6.68 -3.26
N ILE A 64 26.51 -6.63 -3.47
CA ILE A 64 25.53 -7.16 -2.51
C ILE A 64 25.79 -8.66 -2.27
N MET A 65 25.94 -9.44 -3.33
CA MET A 65 26.19 -10.89 -3.22
C MET A 65 27.53 -11.22 -2.56
N ARG A 66 28.52 -10.31 -2.64
CA ARG A 66 29.83 -10.49 -2.01
C ARG A 66 29.82 -10.24 -0.50
N VAL A 67 29.04 -9.27 -0.02
CA VAL A 67 29.06 -8.85 1.39
C VAL A 67 27.86 -9.33 2.19
N GLY A 68 26.74 -9.54 1.52
CA GLY A 68 25.48 -9.97 2.13
C GLY A 68 25.21 -11.46 2.00
N THR A 69 24.15 -11.88 2.64
CA THR A 69 23.57 -13.22 2.46
C THR A 69 22.27 -13.11 1.70
N PHE A 70 22.02 -14.01 0.76
CA PHE A 70 20.78 -14.13 0.01
C PHE A 70 20.06 -15.41 0.43
N GLU A 71 18.95 -15.30 1.10
CA GLU A 71 18.15 -16.42 1.62
C GLU A 71 16.79 -16.45 0.95
N ARG A 72 16.33 -17.62 0.57
CA ARG A 72 14.95 -17.86 0.16
C ARG A 72 14.16 -18.36 1.37
N ILE A 73 13.11 -17.66 1.72
CA ILE A 73 12.25 -17.94 2.86
C ILE A 73 10.88 -18.42 2.33
N GLY A 74 10.28 -19.40 2.97
CA GLY A 74 9.01 -19.95 2.53
C GLY A 74 9.08 -20.54 1.12
N HIS A 75 8.18 -20.10 0.21
CA HIS A 75 8.20 -20.55 -1.17
C HIS A 75 9.28 -19.84 -1.99
N HIS A 76 9.10 -18.54 -2.27
CA HIS A 76 10.05 -17.76 -3.09
C HIS A 76 10.28 -16.35 -2.56
N ALA A 77 9.83 -16.03 -1.32
CA ALA A 77 10.20 -14.79 -0.68
C ALA A 77 11.72 -14.74 -0.47
N VAL A 78 12.30 -13.55 -0.59
CA VAL A 78 13.74 -13.32 -0.51
C VAL A 78 14.07 -12.40 0.65
N LEU A 79 15.04 -12.80 1.45
CA LEU A 79 15.68 -11.94 2.43
C LEU A 79 17.16 -11.79 2.08
N ILE A 80 17.59 -10.55 1.85
CA ILE A 80 19.01 -10.22 1.69
C ILE A 80 19.44 -9.44 2.92
N THR A 81 20.46 -9.96 3.63
CA THR A 81 21.04 -9.31 4.81
C THR A 81 22.37 -8.66 4.46
N ILE A 82 22.48 -7.35 4.56
CA ILE A 82 23.74 -6.61 4.47
C ILE A 82 24.15 -6.31 5.92
N PRO A 83 25.22 -6.98 6.45
CA PRO A 83 25.56 -6.85 7.86
C PRO A 83 26.12 -5.45 8.18
N GLY A 84 25.67 -4.88 9.29
CA GLY A 84 26.25 -3.68 9.89
C GLY A 84 27.39 -4.00 10.82
N SER A 85 28.33 -3.07 10.98
CA SER A 85 29.47 -3.20 11.87
C SER A 85 29.15 -2.89 13.34
N ASP A 86 28.04 -2.22 13.63
CA ASP A 86 27.59 -1.84 14.98
C ASP A 86 26.31 -2.60 15.36
N ALA A 87 26.49 -3.65 16.16
CA ALA A 87 25.37 -4.49 16.63
C ALA A 87 24.47 -3.77 17.68
N SER A 88 24.85 -2.59 18.16
CA SER A 88 23.98 -1.81 19.06
C SER A 88 22.86 -1.05 18.34
N LEU A 89 23.00 -0.88 17.03
CA LEU A 89 22.02 -0.20 16.18
C LEU A 89 20.95 -1.21 15.71
N ARG A 90 19.69 -0.90 15.96
CA ARG A 90 18.57 -1.71 15.44
C ARG A 90 18.58 -1.69 13.91
N PRO A 91 18.43 -2.83 13.22
CA PRO A 91 18.44 -2.90 11.76
C PRO A 91 17.30 -2.12 11.11
N CYS A 92 17.53 -1.65 9.88
CA CYS A 92 16.45 -1.15 9.01
C CYS A 92 16.03 -2.23 8.02
N LEU A 93 14.76 -2.25 7.64
CA LEU A 93 14.22 -3.15 6.63
C LEU A 93 13.60 -2.34 5.50
N TYR A 94 14.04 -2.62 4.28
CA TYR A 94 13.51 -2.08 3.03
C TYR A 94 12.80 -3.21 2.32
N MET A 95 11.52 -3.05 2.08
CA MET A 95 10.72 -4.14 1.53
C MET A 95 9.98 -3.76 0.24
N SER A 96 9.50 -4.79 -0.41
CA SER A 96 8.72 -4.76 -1.62
C SER A 96 8.22 -6.17 -1.91
N HIS A 97 7.44 -6.36 -2.99
CA HIS A 97 7.08 -7.70 -3.44
C HIS A 97 7.55 -7.98 -4.87
N GLN A 98 7.70 -9.25 -5.20
CA GLN A 98 8.22 -9.75 -6.47
C GLN A 98 7.11 -10.15 -7.42
N ASP A 99 5.97 -10.54 -6.86
CA ASP A 99 4.83 -11.00 -7.61
C ASP A 99 4.09 -9.84 -8.28
N VAL A 100 3.22 -10.19 -9.20
CA VAL A 100 2.38 -9.24 -9.94
C VAL A 100 1.03 -9.89 -10.21
N VAL A 101 -0.02 -9.07 -10.33
CA VAL A 101 -1.33 -9.55 -10.78
C VAL A 101 -1.30 -10.03 -12.24
N PRO A 102 -2.19 -10.95 -12.63
CA PRO A 102 -2.33 -11.36 -14.01
C PRO A 102 -2.81 -10.20 -14.91
N VAL A 103 -2.50 -10.29 -16.20
CA VAL A 103 -3.17 -9.49 -17.22
C VAL A 103 -4.59 -10.03 -17.39
N VAL A 104 -5.57 -9.13 -17.50
CA VAL A 104 -6.96 -9.50 -17.73
C VAL A 104 -7.07 -10.22 -19.09
N GLU A 105 -7.58 -11.44 -19.08
CA GLU A 105 -7.72 -12.26 -20.28
C GLU A 105 -8.54 -11.55 -21.35
N GLY A 106 -8.02 -11.53 -22.58
CA GLY A 106 -8.64 -10.86 -23.73
C GLY A 106 -8.28 -9.39 -23.89
N THR A 107 -7.48 -8.80 -22.98
CA THR A 107 -7.00 -7.41 -23.07
C THR A 107 -5.55 -7.30 -23.56
N GLU A 108 -4.91 -8.39 -23.96
CA GLU A 108 -3.51 -8.41 -24.38
C GLU A 108 -3.25 -7.51 -25.59
N GLN A 109 -4.25 -7.33 -26.45
CA GLN A 109 -4.19 -6.48 -27.64
C GLN A 109 -4.36 -4.97 -27.33
N ASP A 110 -4.83 -4.64 -26.13
CA ASP A 110 -5.02 -3.26 -25.68
C ASP A 110 -3.72 -2.62 -25.18
N TRP A 111 -2.69 -3.44 -25.00
CA TRP A 111 -1.37 -2.98 -24.57
C TRP A 111 -0.58 -2.40 -25.74
N THR A 112 -0.12 -1.15 -25.59
CA THR A 112 0.77 -0.46 -26.55
C THR A 112 2.11 -1.21 -26.70
N HIS A 113 2.64 -1.70 -25.58
CA HIS A 113 3.77 -2.60 -25.49
C HIS A 113 3.31 -3.86 -24.76
N PRO A 114 3.68 -5.08 -25.20
CA PRO A 114 3.26 -6.29 -24.52
C PRO A 114 3.55 -6.25 -23.01
N ALA A 115 2.60 -6.69 -22.19
CA ALA A 115 2.61 -6.51 -20.74
C ALA A 115 3.88 -7.01 -20.03
N PHE A 116 4.61 -7.94 -20.62
CA PHE A 116 5.86 -8.47 -20.08
C PHE A 116 7.05 -8.29 -21.05
N SER A 117 7.01 -7.27 -21.91
CA SER A 117 8.14 -6.98 -22.81
C SER A 117 9.28 -6.27 -22.10
N GLY A 118 8.98 -5.45 -21.08
CA GLY A 118 9.95 -4.58 -20.45
C GLY A 118 10.54 -3.54 -21.40
N ASP A 119 9.81 -3.13 -22.43
CA ASP A 119 10.30 -2.18 -23.42
C ASP A 119 10.65 -0.84 -22.78
N ILE A 120 11.82 -0.29 -23.16
CA ILE A 120 12.22 1.07 -22.79
C ILE A 120 11.96 1.94 -24.02
N ALA A 121 10.87 2.68 -24.00
CA ALA A 121 10.42 3.49 -25.12
C ALA A 121 9.74 4.78 -24.64
N ASP A 122 9.85 5.85 -25.42
CA ASP A 122 9.21 7.16 -25.14
C ASP A 122 9.51 7.72 -23.73
N GLY A 123 10.67 7.38 -23.17
CA GLY A 123 11.10 7.79 -21.85
C GLY A 123 10.53 6.94 -20.68
N TYR A 124 9.81 5.85 -20.98
CA TYR A 124 9.20 4.95 -20.02
C TYR A 124 9.79 3.54 -20.09
N ILE A 125 9.71 2.82 -18.98
CA ILE A 125 9.82 1.36 -18.92
C ILE A 125 8.38 0.83 -18.88
N TRP A 126 8.02 -0.01 -19.85
CA TRP A 126 6.66 -0.50 -20.04
C TRP A 126 6.51 -1.92 -19.54
N GLY A 127 5.43 -2.18 -18.83
CA GLY A 127 5.01 -3.52 -18.47
C GLY A 127 4.38 -3.66 -17.10
N ARG A 128 3.71 -4.78 -16.87
CA ARG A 128 3.14 -5.20 -15.59
C ARG A 128 4.24 -5.34 -14.55
N GLY A 129 4.06 -4.71 -13.37
CA GLY A 129 5.02 -4.69 -12.29
C GLY A 129 6.02 -3.52 -12.37
N THR A 130 5.83 -2.55 -13.28
CA THR A 130 6.65 -1.33 -13.33
C THR A 130 6.23 -0.27 -12.32
N LEU A 131 4.98 -0.33 -11.82
CA LEU A 131 4.43 0.54 -10.77
C LEU A 131 4.02 -0.24 -9.52
N ASP A 132 3.92 -1.57 -9.64
CA ASP A 132 3.47 -2.46 -8.58
C ASP A 132 4.17 -3.82 -8.72
N ILE A 133 5.37 -4.02 -8.03
CA ILE A 133 6.26 -2.95 -7.55
C ILE A 133 7.73 -3.37 -7.73
N LYS A 134 8.05 -3.94 -8.90
CA LYS A 134 9.43 -4.36 -9.19
C LYS A 134 10.40 -3.17 -9.26
N GLU A 135 9.90 -1.96 -9.55
CA GLU A 135 10.72 -0.76 -9.50
C GLU A 135 11.29 -0.52 -8.09
N GLN A 136 10.53 -0.83 -7.02
CA GLN A 136 11.03 -0.70 -5.66
C GLN A 136 11.99 -1.84 -5.31
N VAL A 137 11.72 -3.09 -5.72
CA VAL A 137 12.68 -4.20 -5.58
C VAL A 137 14.04 -3.81 -6.16
N PHE A 138 14.04 -3.36 -7.42
CA PHE A 138 15.27 -3.01 -8.13
C PHE A 138 15.86 -1.70 -7.64
N GLY A 139 15.05 -0.71 -7.29
CA GLY A 139 15.52 0.54 -6.72
C GLY A 139 16.27 0.39 -5.40
N VAL A 140 15.76 -0.45 -4.51
CA VAL A 140 16.42 -0.80 -3.25
C VAL A 140 17.76 -1.52 -3.50
N LEU A 141 17.78 -2.47 -4.45
CA LEU A 141 19.00 -3.18 -4.85
C LEU A 141 20.02 -2.24 -5.50
N GLU A 142 19.59 -1.34 -6.40
CA GLU A 142 20.45 -0.32 -7.03
C GLU A 142 21.11 0.59 -5.98
N ALA A 143 20.34 1.03 -4.99
CA ALA A 143 20.86 1.90 -3.94
C ALA A 143 21.92 1.21 -3.08
N ALA A 144 21.66 0.00 -2.64
CA ALA A 144 22.61 -0.78 -1.84
C ALA A 144 23.88 -1.11 -2.65
N GLU A 145 23.72 -1.57 -3.90
CA GLU A 145 24.86 -1.88 -4.79
C GLU A 145 25.71 -0.65 -5.08
N TYR A 146 25.07 0.51 -5.30
CA TYR A 146 25.76 1.78 -5.53
C TYR A 146 26.70 2.14 -4.37
N LEU A 147 26.22 2.04 -3.13
CA LEU A 147 27.02 2.33 -1.92
C LEU A 147 28.16 1.32 -1.75
N LEU A 148 27.86 0.02 -1.87
CA LEU A 148 28.85 -1.06 -1.69
C LEU A 148 29.93 -1.05 -2.78
N ALA A 149 29.60 -0.74 -4.04
CA ALA A 149 30.54 -0.61 -5.14
C ALA A 149 31.56 0.52 -4.90
N ARG A 150 31.21 1.52 -4.09
CA ARG A 150 32.09 2.63 -3.69
C ARG A 150 32.86 2.39 -2.41
N GLY A 151 32.81 1.15 -1.91
CA GLY A 151 33.53 0.74 -0.71
C GLY A 151 32.92 1.27 0.58
N LYS A 152 31.67 1.78 0.54
CA LYS A 152 30.95 2.13 1.76
C LYS A 152 30.65 0.86 2.56
N SER A 153 30.86 0.91 3.86
CA SER A 153 30.48 -0.15 4.81
C SER A 153 29.26 0.33 5.61
N PHE A 154 28.35 -0.58 5.87
CA PHE A 154 27.17 -0.26 6.65
C PHE A 154 27.54 -0.34 8.15
N ALA A 155 27.23 0.71 8.90
CA ALA A 155 27.27 0.67 10.35
C ALA A 155 26.08 -0.08 10.92
N ARG A 156 24.89 0.21 10.40
CA ARG A 156 23.61 -0.43 10.75
C ARG A 156 23.25 -1.52 9.73
N THR A 157 22.87 -2.70 10.19
CA THR A 157 22.39 -3.78 9.30
C THR A 157 21.21 -3.31 8.48
N ALA A 158 21.20 -3.64 7.18
CA ALA A 158 20.07 -3.48 6.29
C ALA A 158 19.52 -4.84 5.88
N TYR A 159 18.23 -5.04 6.06
CA TYR A 159 17.46 -6.13 5.47
C TYR A 159 16.76 -5.63 4.22
N LEU A 160 16.92 -6.36 3.10
CA LEU A 160 16.15 -6.15 1.88
C LEU A 160 15.21 -7.35 1.77
N ALA A 161 13.93 -7.12 1.95
CA ALA A 161 12.91 -8.17 2.07
C ALA A 161 11.93 -8.09 0.91
N PHE A 162 11.78 -9.17 0.15
CA PHE A 162 10.92 -9.19 -1.04
C PHE A 162 9.92 -10.34 -0.94
N GLY A 163 8.65 -10.01 -0.66
CA GLY A 163 7.52 -10.95 -0.66
C GLY A 163 7.32 -11.60 -2.02
N ASP A 164 6.65 -12.74 -2.07
CA ASP A 164 6.37 -13.47 -3.32
C ASP A 164 4.87 -13.70 -3.58
N ASP A 165 4.00 -13.16 -2.71
CA ASP A 165 2.56 -13.38 -2.75
C ASP A 165 1.73 -12.24 -2.12
N GLU A 166 2.20 -10.99 -2.21
CA GLU A 166 1.51 -9.80 -1.70
C GLU A 166 0.13 -9.64 -2.34
N GLU A 167 0.06 -9.81 -3.64
CA GLU A 167 -1.15 -9.67 -4.47
C GLU A 167 -2.22 -10.74 -4.17
N THR A 168 -1.94 -11.64 -3.23
CA THR A 168 -2.84 -12.74 -2.87
C THR A 168 -3.02 -12.91 -1.36
N ILE A 169 -2.11 -13.56 -0.65
CA ILE A 169 -2.29 -13.98 0.75
C ILE A 169 -1.19 -13.53 1.72
N ASN A 170 -0.14 -12.87 1.23
CA ASN A 170 0.96 -12.25 2.01
C ASN A 170 1.70 -13.22 2.96
N LEU A 171 1.86 -14.48 2.60
CA LEU A 171 2.57 -15.46 3.44
C LEU A 171 4.08 -15.32 3.33
N GLY A 172 4.59 -14.84 2.19
CA GLY A 172 6.02 -14.60 1.99
C GLY A 172 6.58 -13.57 2.96
N ALA A 173 5.92 -12.42 3.07
CA ALA A 173 6.30 -11.37 4.03
C ALA A 173 6.14 -11.85 5.48
N LEU A 174 5.06 -12.56 5.79
CA LEU A 174 4.85 -13.16 7.11
C LEU A 174 5.99 -14.14 7.48
N ALA A 175 6.39 -15.01 6.54
CA ALA A 175 7.47 -15.96 6.78
C ALA A 175 8.81 -15.26 7.05
N ILE A 176 9.11 -14.15 6.35
CA ILE A 176 10.30 -13.33 6.63
C ILE A 176 10.20 -12.69 8.02
N ALA A 177 9.05 -12.10 8.38
CA ALA A 177 8.85 -11.48 9.69
C ALA A 177 9.02 -12.49 10.84
N GLU A 178 8.43 -13.68 10.71
CA GLU A 178 8.58 -14.78 11.68
C GLU A 178 10.03 -15.26 11.77
N HIS A 179 10.73 -15.37 10.63
CA HIS A 179 12.15 -15.75 10.61
C HIS A 179 13.02 -14.74 11.38
N LEU A 180 12.82 -13.42 11.16
CA LEU A 180 13.54 -12.37 11.88
C LEU A 180 13.15 -12.35 13.37
N LYS A 181 11.86 -12.53 13.69
CA LYS A 181 11.38 -12.64 15.07
C LYS A 181 12.01 -13.81 15.83
N ALA A 182 12.13 -14.97 15.18
CA ALA A 182 12.77 -16.14 15.78
C ALA A 182 14.26 -15.93 16.06
N GLN A 183 14.90 -15.01 15.34
CA GLN A 183 16.30 -14.59 15.60
C GLN A 183 16.40 -13.49 16.67
N GLY A 184 15.29 -13.03 17.23
CA GLY A 184 15.24 -11.95 18.23
C GLY A 184 15.49 -10.56 17.64
N VAL A 185 15.30 -10.37 16.35
CA VAL A 185 15.47 -9.07 15.68
C VAL A 185 14.35 -8.11 16.09
N THR A 186 14.75 -6.88 16.43
CA THR A 186 13.83 -5.74 16.55
C THR A 186 14.31 -4.66 15.58
N LEU A 187 13.43 -4.22 14.71
CA LEU A 187 13.76 -3.28 13.64
C LEU A 187 13.66 -1.82 14.10
N GLU A 188 14.46 -0.95 13.50
CA GLU A 188 14.38 0.51 13.70
C GLU A 188 13.21 1.09 12.91
N PHE A 189 13.08 0.69 11.65
CA PHE A 189 11.93 0.97 10.80
C PHE A 189 11.81 -0.08 9.68
N VAL A 190 10.62 -0.17 9.14
CA VAL A 190 10.28 -0.83 7.88
C VAL A 190 9.87 0.25 6.90
N LEU A 191 10.37 0.19 5.66
CA LEU A 191 9.93 1.03 4.54
C LEU A 191 9.37 0.14 3.45
N ASP A 192 8.10 0.29 3.19
CA ASP A 192 7.34 -0.44 2.18
C ASP A 192 6.80 0.51 1.09
N GLU A 193 6.04 -0.01 0.17
CA GLU A 193 5.36 0.70 -0.90
C GLU A 193 4.33 1.72 -0.41
N GLY A 194 3.80 2.52 -1.33
CA GLY A 194 2.71 3.47 -1.10
C GLY A 194 3.13 4.93 -1.27
N GLY A 195 2.17 5.85 -1.24
CA GLY A 195 2.42 7.29 -1.19
C GLY A 195 3.19 7.91 -2.37
N CYS A 196 3.24 7.27 -3.54
CA CYS A 196 4.08 7.69 -4.68
C CYS A 196 3.47 8.79 -5.58
N LYS A 197 2.53 9.60 -5.08
CA LYS A 197 1.84 10.63 -5.87
C LYS A 197 2.13 12.02 -5.33
N ILE A 198 2.57 12.92 -6.23
CA ILE A 198 2.62 14.35 -5.95
C ILE A 198 1.27 14.93 -6.40
N GLU A 199 0.49 15.41 -5.47
CA GLU A 199 -0.85 15.92 -5.74
C GLU A 199 -1.11 17.27 -5.05
N PRO A 200 -2.00 18.11 -5.58
CA PRO A 200 -2.40 19.34 -4.89
C PRO A 200 -3.11 19.01 -3.58
N GLY A 201 -2.79 19.76 -2.52
CA GLY A 201 -3.42 19.64 -1.20
C GLY A 201 -4.87 20.15 -1.14
N THR A 202 -5.60 20.08 -2.26
CA THR A 202 -6.96 20.63 -2.40
C THR A 202 -7.93 20.00 -1.41
N ALA A 203 -7.85 18.69 -1.21
CA ALA A 203 -8.71 17.99 -0.26
C ALA A 203 -8.54 18.51 1.18
N PHE A 204 -7.34 18.97 1.51
CA PHE A 204 -7.00 19.55 2.80
C PHE A 204 -7.23 21.07 2.89
N GLY A 205 -7.78 21.72 1.85
CA GLY A 205 -7.94 23.17 1.80
C GLY A 205 -6.64 23.96 1.51
N ALA A 206 -5.62 23.30 0.93
CA ALA A 206 -4.33 23.89 0.56
C ALA A 206 -4.06 23.76 -0.97
N PRO A 207 -4.90 24.33 -1.85
CA PRO A 207 -4.90 24.04 -3.30
C PRO A 207 -3.63 24.50 -4.04
N GLU A 208 -2.86 25.43 -3.46
CA GLU A 208 -1.63 25.95 -4.06
C GLU A 208 -0.38 25.19 -3.58
N THR A 209 -0.56 24.19 -2.71
CA THR A 209 0.53 23.39 -2.12
C THR A 209 0.50 21.98 -2.69
N PHE A 210 1.65 21.47 -3.09
CA PHE A 210 1.79 20.07 -3.49
C PHE A 210 2.21 19.21 -2.31
N ILE A 211 1.58 18.05 -2.17
CA ILE A 211 1.78 17.14 -1.05
C ILE A 211 2.16 15.74 -1.54
N VAL A 212 2.86 15.02 -0.67
CA VAL A 212 3.05 13.57 -0.75
C VAL A 212 2.73 12.97 0.61
N SER A 213 1.95 11.89 0.62
CA SER A 213 1.58 11.15 1.82
C SER A 213 2.68 10.17 2.21
N VAL A 214 3.16 10.25 3.46
CA VAL A 214 3.94 9.19 4.12
C VAL A 214 2.98 8.46 5.05
N GLN A 215 2.61 7.25 4.69
CA GLN A 215 1.54 6.53 5.38
C GLN A 215 2.09 5.80 6.59
N LEU A 216 1.50 6.07 7.75
CA LEU A 216 1.92 5.57 9.07
C LEU A 216 1.12 4.34 9.51
N MET A 217 0.02 4.05 8.85
CA MET A 217 -0.83 2.90 9.14
C MET A 217 -1.65 2.51 7.92
N GLU A 218 -2.22 1.33 7.97
CA GLU A 218 -3.24 0.85 7.05
C GLU A 218 -4.53 0.51 7.78
N LYS A 219 -5.65 0.71 7.10
CA LYS A 219 -6.98 0.36 7.63
C LYS A 219 -7.11 -1.15 7.73
N GLY A 220 -7.88 -1.59 8.73
CA GLY A 220 -8.32 -2.97 8.78
C GLY A 220 -9.27 -3.31 7.64
N TYR A 221 -9.50 -4.59 7.44
CA TYR A 221 -10.34 -5.13 6.39
C TYR A 221 -11.33 -6.13 6.95
N ALA A 222 -12.58 -6.11 6.48
CA ALA A 222 -13.50 -7.20 6.76
C ALA A 222 -14.54 -7.36 5.63
N ASP A 223 -14.71 -8.60 5.18
CA ASP A 223 -15.83 -9.03 4.35
C ASP A 223 -16.84 -9.77 5.21
N LEU A 224 -17.95 -9.12 5.52
CA LEU A 224 -19.05 -9.69 6.30
C LEU A 224 -20.11 -10.29 5.35
N GLU A 225 -20.26 -11.60 5.37
CA GLU A 225 -21.37 -12.26 4.70
C GLU A 225 -22.62 -12.24 5.61
N LEU A 226 -23.72 -11.76 5.04
CA LEU A 226 -25.06 -11.89 5.58
C LEU A 226 -25.78 -13.01 4.86
N SER A 227 -26.47 -13.89 5.57
CA SER A 227 -27.31 -14.94 4.96
C SER A 227 -28.68 -15.02 5.60
N VAL A 228 -29.68 -15.23 4.75
CA VAL A 228 -31.07 -15.42 5.16
C VAL A 228 -31.61 -16.64 4.45
N HIS A 229 -32.11 -17.59 5.25
CA HIS A 229 -32.78 -18.77 4.77
C HIS A 229 -34.28 -18.69 4.98
N SER A 230 -35.07 -19.19 4.04
CA SER A 230 -36.52 -19.37 4.15
C SER A 230 -36.99 -20.61 3.35
N ILE A 231 -38.21 -21.06 3.65
CA ILE A 231 -38.76 -22.21 2.92
C ILE A 231 -39.26 -21.87 1.50
N GLY A 232 -39.18 -20.56 1.11
CA GLY A 232 -39.72 -20.09 -0.16
C GLY A 232 -41.25 -20.22 -0.25
N GLY A 233 -41.79 -20.33 -1.48
CA GLY A 233 -43.21 -20.56 -1.70
C GLY A 233 -43.82 -19.64 -2.80
N HIS A 234 -45.13 -19.67 -2.91
CA HIS A 234 -45.86 -18.87 -3.91
C HIS A 234 -45.93 -17.39 -3.46
N SER A 235 -45.62 -16.45 -4.35
CA SER A 235 -45.57 -15.03 -4.07
C SER A 235 -46.85 -14.40 -3.56
N SER A 236 -48.01 -15.05 -3.77
CA SER A 236 -49.30 -14.60 -3.25
C SER A 236 -49.50 -14.79 -1.74
N ARG A 237 -48.58 -15.49 -1.06
CA ARG A 237 -48.67 -15.82 0.37
C ARG A 237 -47.33 -15.52 1.10
N PRO A 238 -46.90 -14.24 1.13
CA PRO A 238 -45.58 -13.87 1.67
C PRO A 238 -45.61 -13.72 3.20
N PHE A 239 -46.08 -14.73 3.93
CA PHE A 239 -46.18 -14.71 5.38
C PHE A 239 -44.76 -14.71 6.02
N GLY A 240 -44.49 -13.76 6.89
CA GLY A 240 -43.18 -13.61 7.53
C GLY A 240 -42.13 -12.88 6.68
N GLY A 241 -42.51 -12.38 5.52
CA GLY A 241 -41.61 -11.73 4.58
C GLY A 241 -40.83 -12.72 3.71
N THR A 242 -40.17 -12.22 2.66
CA THR A 242 -39.29 -13.01 1.81
C THR A 242 -37.82 -12.91 2.29
N SER A 243 -36.98 -13.92 2.04
CA SER A 243 -35.56 -13.83 2.33
C SER A 243 -34.92 -12.62 1.66
N LEU A 244 -35.34 -12.24 0.46
CA LEU A 244 -34.88 -11.05 -0.24
C LEU A 244 -35.21 -9.76 0.54
N ALA A 245 -36.47 -9.60 1.02
CA ALA A 245 -36.87 -8.42 1.77
C ALA A 245 -36.14 -8.33 3.12
N ARG A 246 -35.97 -9.46 3.81
CA ARG A 246 -35.25 -9.55 5.09
C ARG A 246 -33.77 -9.18 4.92
N LEU A 247 -33.10 -9.76 3.91
CA LEU A 247 -31.68 -9.45 3.62
C LEU A 247 -31.51 -7.97 3.24
N SER A 248 -32.41 -7.43 2.40
CA SER A 248 -32.37 -6.00 2.02
C SER A 248 -32.55 -5.08 3.23
N GLY A 249 -33.42 -5.47 4.17
CA GLY A 249 -33.57 -4.78 5.46
C GLY A 249 -32.27 -4.76 6.26
N ALA A 250 -31.63 -5.90 6.42
CA ALA A 250 -30.36 -6.03 7.15
C ALA A 250 -29.24 -5.20 6.52
N ILE A 251 -29.12 -5.20 5.18
CA ILE A 251 -28.14 -4.35 4.46
C ILE A 251 -28.44 -2.87 4.76
N ALA A 252 -29.71 -2.46 4.69
CA ALA A 252 -30.10 -1.07 4.96
C ALA A 252 -29.87 -0.67 6.42
N ASP A 253 -30.13 -1.57 7.38
CA ASP A 253 -29.89 -1.33 8.80
C ASP A 253 -28.40 -1.07 9.06
N ILE A 254 -27.51 -1.94 8.54
CA ILE A 254 -26.05 -1.76 8.68
C ILE A 254 -25.58 -0.48 8.00
N THR A 255 -26.02 -0.24 6.75
CA THR A 255 -25.57 0.94 5.99
C THR A 255 -25.97 2.26 6.63
N ARG A 256 -27.07 2.29 7.39
CA ARG A 256 -27.57 3.47 8.11
C ARG A 256 -27.03 3.64 9.52
N ALA A 257 -26.31 2.66 10.02
CA ALA A 257 -25.68 2.71 11.35
C ALA A 257 -24.24 3.23 11.19
N PRO A 258 -23.96 4.53 11.38
CA PRO A 258 -22.63 5.08 11.18
C PRO A 258 -21.67 4.63 12.27
N PHE A 259 -20.40 4.50 11.91
CA PHE A 259 -19.31 4.35 12.88
C PHE A 259 -18.89 5.71 13.44
N SER A 260 -18.05 5.67 14.48
CA SER A 260 -17.47 6.88 15.07
C SER A 260 -16.64 7.65 14.04
N VAL A 261 -16.61 8.97 14.17
CA VAL A 261 -15.82 9.88 13.34
C VAL A 261 -14.79 10.57 14.23
N HIS A 262 -13.52 10.45 13.90
CA HIS A 262 -12.44 11.07 14.69
C HIS A 262 -11.17 11.28 13.84
N LEU A 263 -10.31 12.21 14.28
CA LEU A 263 -8.94 12.34 13.77
C LEU A 263 -8.01 11.43 14.58
N ASN A 264 -7.37 10.48 13.90
CA ASN A 264 -6.26 9.74 14.49
C ASN A 264 -4.97 10.58 14.48
N SER A 265 -3.88 10.05 15.06
CA SER A 265 -2.62 10.79 15.17
C SER A 265 -1.95 11.06 13.82
N ALA A 266 -2.14 10.22 12.80
CA ALA A 266 -1.64 10.45 11.46
C ALA A 266 -2.35 11.64 10.80
N MET A 267 -3.69 11.65 10.80
CA MET A 267 -4.48 12.74 10.24
C MET A 267 -4.31 14.05 11.02
N THR A 268 -4.21 14.00 12.34
CA THR A 268 -3.85 15.16 13.18
C THR A 268 -2.53 15.74 12.70
N GLY A 269 -1.51 14.90 12.52
CA GLY A 269 -0.20 15.31 12.01
C GLY A 269 -0.24 15.89 10.60
N ALA A 270 -1.11 15.38 9.71
CA ALA A 270 -1.30 15.94 8.38
C ALA A 270 -1.80 17.39 8.45
N PHE A 271 -2.85 17.65 9.24
CA PHE A 271 -3.39 19.00 9.42
C PHE A 271 -2.42 19.94 10.12
N GLU A 272 -1.68 19.48 11.13
CA GLU A 272 -0.63 20.28 11.78
C GLU A 272 0.47 20.66 10.80
N THR A 273 0.93 19.72 9.95
CA THR A 273 1.96 19.97 8.94
C THR A 273 1.47 20.94 7.87
N LEU A 274 0.21 20.81 7.46
CA LEU A 274 -0.38 21.66 6.41
C LEU A 274 -0.94 22.99 6.93
N ALA A 275 -1.08 23.19 8.23
CA ALA A 275 -1.67 24.42 8.80
C ALA A 275 -1.14 25.74 8.21
N PRO A 276 0.18 25.90 7.91
CA PRO A 276 0.68 27.13 7.28
C PRO A 276 0.22 27.34 5.83
N TYR A 277 -0.24 26.30 5.16
CA TYR A 277 -0.59 26.27 3.74
C TYR A 277 -2.09 26.23 3.48
N ILE A 278 -2.90 25.92 4.49
CA ILE A 278 -4.37 25.86 4.36
C ILE A 278 -4.94 27.27 4.24
N THR A 279 -5.62 27.53 3.14
CA THR A 279 -6.19 28.84 2.80
C THR A 279 -7.70 28.87 2.77
N GLU A 280 -8.35 27.68 2.71
CA GLU A 280 -9.79 27.56 2.55
C GLU A 280 -10.52 27.39 3.89
N GLU A 281 -11.62 28.15 4.07
CA GLU A 281 -12.50 28.00 5.23
C GLU A 281 -13.45 26.79 5.06
N PRO A 282 -13.86 26.11 6.14
CA PRO A 282 -13.56 26.46 7.56
C PRO A 282 -12.21 25.93 8.07
N LEU A 283 -11.51 25.08 7.32
CA LEU A 283 -10.27 24.43 7.76
C LEU A 283 -9.21 25.45 8.16
N LYS A 284 -9.05 26.57 7.44
CA LYS A 284 -8.09 27.62 7.75
C LYS A 284 -8.21 28.15 9.18
N THR A 285 -9.42 28.31 9.66
CA THR A 285 -9.67 28.74 11.04
C THR A 285 -9.44 27.60 12.03
N LEU A 286 -9.93 26.41 11.71
CA LEU A 286 -9.87 25.24 12.61
C LEU A 286 -8.45 24.76 12.89
N VAL A 287 -7.57 24.77 11.89
CA VAL A 287 -6.19 24.30 12.02
C VAL A 287 -5.27 25.21 12.85
N GLN A 288 -5.75 26.37 13.31
CA GLN A 288 -5.01 27.21 14.27
C GLN A 288 -4.85 26.50 15.62
N ASP A 289 -5.75 25.56 15.95
CA ASP A 289 -5.64 24.65 17.08
C ASP A 289 -6.24 23.28 16.65
N VAL A 290 -5.41 22.46 16.01
CA VAL A 290 -5.85 21.15 15.48
C VAL A 290 -6.38 20.25 16.58
N ALA A 291 -5.70 20.21 17.72
CA ALA A 291 -6.09 19.34 18.85
C ALA A 291 -7.42 19.81 19.46
N GLY A 292 -7.60 21.12 19.67
CA GLY A 292 -8.83 21.68 20.24
C GLY A 292 -10.03 21.60 19.28
N ASN A 293 -9.78 21.52 17.97
CA ASN A 293 -10.83 21.48 16.94
C ASN A 293 -10.91 20.10 16.24
N ALA A 294 -10.35 19.03 16.80
CA ALA A 294 -10.25 17.72 16.15
C ALA A 294 -11.60 17.19 15.63
N ASP A 295 -12.67 17.28 16.43
CA ASP A 295 -14.01 16.83 16.02
C ASP A 295 -14.58 17.66 14.87
N ALA A 296 -14.34 18.98 14.87
CA ALA A 296 -14.81 19.87 13.80
C ALA A 296 -14.04 19.63 12.49
N ILE A 297 -12.75 19.38 12.56
CA ILE A 297 -11.92 19.01 11.40
C ILE A 297 -12.38 17.64 10.86
N ALA A 298 -12.57 16.63 11.72
CA ALA A 298 -13.08 15.33 11.32
C ALA A 298 -14.45 15.42 10.64
N ALA A 299 -15.35 16.30 11.14
CA ALA A 299 -16.62 16.57 10.50
C ALA A 299 -16.46 17.22 9.11
N CYS A 300 -15.48 18.09 8.91
CA CYS A 300 -15.16 18.64 7.57
C CYS A 300 -14.66 17.52 6.63
N CYS A 301 -13.80 16.61 7.12
CA CYS A 301 -13.33 15.48 6.35
C CYS A 301 -14.45 14.57 5.86
N MET A 302 -15.51 14.37 6.65
CA MET A 302 -16.70 13.60 6.24
C MET A 302 -17.41 14.18 5.00
N GLY A 303 -17.24 15.47 4.73
CA GLY A 303 -17.77 16.15 3.54
C GLY A 303 -16.88 15.99 2.29
N SER A 304 -15.69 15.42 2.40
CA SER A 304 -14.73 15.26 1.31
C SER A 304 -14.65 13.79 0.89
N PRO A 305 -14.92 13.44 -0.40
CA PRO A 305 -14.74 12.08 -0.91
C PRO A 305 -13.34 11.51 -0.70
N ASP A 306 -12.33 12.38 -0.71
CA ASP A 306 -10.93 12.00 -0.58
C ASP A 306 -10.51 11.78 0.88
N LEU A 307 -11.14 12.48 1.85
CA LEU A 307 -10.74 12.46 3.26
C LEU A 307 -11.66 11.63 4.15
N PHE A 308 -12.97 11.45 3.79
CA PHE A 308 -13.88 10.71 4.65
C PHE A 308 -13.39 9.29 5.00
N PRO A 309 -12.69 8.55 4.10
CA PRO A 309 -12.23 7.21 4.44
C PRO A 309 -11.19 7.19 5.56
N PHE A 310 -10.54 8.34 5.84
CA PHE A 310 -9.46 8.43 6.82
C PHE A 310 -9.94 8.83 8.23
N VAL A 311 -11.21 9.13 8.40
CA VAL A 311 -11.76 9.58 9.68
C VAL A 311 -12.87 8.68 10.24
N THR A 312 -13.25 7.62 9.54
CA THR A 312 -14.27 6.66 9.97
C THR A 312 -14.09 5.29 9.33
N THR A 313 -14.69 4.27 9.89
CA THR A 313 -14.85 2.96 9.23
C THR A 313 -15.84 3.08 8.08
N THR A 314 -15.44 2.61 6.89
CA THR A 314 -16.30 2.66 5.68
C THR A 314 -17.12 1.38 5.53
N ILE A 315 -18.32 1.51 4.95
CA ILE A 315 -19.28 0.42 4.75
C ILE A 315 -19.65 0.39 3.27
N ALA A 316 -19.39 -0.75 2.60
CA ALA A 316 -19.69 -0.92 1.19
C ALA A 316 -20.35 -2.29 0.93
N PRO A 317 -21.67 -2.38 0.73
CA PRO A 317 -22.30 -3.58 0.19
C PRO A 317 -21.78 -3.84 -1.23
N THR A 318 -21.12 -4.99 -1.44
CA THR A 318 -20.41 -5.27 -2.70
C THR A 318 -21.01 -6.42 -3.49
N MET A 319 -21.66 -7.38 -2.81
CA MET A 319 -22.20 -8.56 -3.47
C MET A 319 -23.59 -8.90 -2.94
N ILE A 320 -24.45 -9.40 -3.84
CA ILE A 320 -25.72 -10.03 -3.49
C ILE A 320 -25.91 -11.25 -4.38
N ARG A 321 -26.36 -12.36 -3.79
CA ARG A 321 -26.60 -13.63 -4.49
C ARG A 321 -27.92 -14.25 -4.04
N GLY A 322 -28.52 -15.04 -4.91
CA GLY A 322 -29.80 -15.70 -4.68
C GLY A 322 -30.89 -15.10 -5.55
N GLY A 323 -32.14 -15.32 -5.15
CA GLY A 323 -33.31 -14.92 -5.94
C GLY A 323 -34.06 -16.12 -6.46
N SER A 324 -35.09 -15.86 -7.24
CA SER A 324 -35.94 -16.85 -7.86
C SER A 324 -35.86 -16.74 -9.37
N ALA A 325 -35.98 -17.89 -10.05
CA ALA A 325 -36.01 -17.92 -11.52
C ALA A 325 -37.36 -17.44 -12.10
N ALA A 326 -38.39 -17.32 -11.27
CA ALA A 326 -39.73 -16.87 -11.68
C ALA A 326 -40.25 -15.81 -10.69
N CYS A 327 -40.95 -14.79 -11.24
CA CYS A 327 -41.45 -13.65 -10.46
C CYS A 327 -42.54 -13.99 -9.44
N ASN A 328 -43.20 -15.16 -9.60
CA ASN A 328 -44.26 -15.64 -8.69
C ASN A 328 -43.77 -16.65 -7.66
N VAL A 329 -42.46 -16.86 -7.53
CA VAL A 329 -41.79 -17.75 -6.56
C VAL A 329 -40.95 -16.93 -5.58
N MET A 330 -41.17 -17.16 -4.29
CA MET A 330 -40.35 -16.52 -3.25
C MET A 330 -38.98 -17.24 -3.15
N PRO A 331 -37.86 -16.48 -3.10
CA PRO A 331 -36.53 -17.08 -2.95
C PRO A 331 -36.37 -17.77 -1.59
N GLN A 332 -35.57 -18.84 -1.55
CA GLN A 332 -35.25 -19.58 -0.32
C GLN A 332 -34.02 -18.97 0.35
N ASP A 333 -32.90 -18.97 -0.36
CA ASP A 333 -31.62 -18.56 0.17
C ASP A 333 -31.18 -17.25 -0.48
N MET A 334 -30.78 -16.32 0.34
CA MET A 334 -30.22 -15.03 -0.08
C MET A 334 -28.95 -14.77 0.72
N THR A 335 -27.90 -14.33 0.03
CA THR A 335 -26.65 -13.89 0.68
C THR A 335 -26.20 -12.53 0.15
N ALA A 336 -25.51 -11.77 0.98
CA ALA A 336 -24.86 -10.52 0.60
C ALA A 336 -23.49 -10.43 1.28
N VAL A 337 -22.56 -9.69 0.67
CA VAL A 337 -21.29 -9.35 1.30
C VAL A 337 -21.23 -7.85 1.46
N ILE A 338 -20.85 -7.42 2.65
CA ILE A 338 -20.54 -6.02 2.98
C ILE A 338 -19.06 -5.94 3.31
N ASN A 339 -18.34 -5.13 2.53
CA ASN A 339 -16.93 -4.84 2.78
C ASN A 339 -16.82 -3.66 3.75
N PHE A 340 -15.93 -3.78 4.73
CA PHE A 340 -15.56 -2.75 5.67
C PHE A 340 -14.07 -2.44 5.53
N ARG A 341 -13.71 -1.16 5.62
CA ARG A 341 -12.35 -0.73 5.87
C ARG A 341 -12.31 -0.07 7.25
N LEU A 342 -11.72 -0.78 8.20
CA LEU A 342 -11.76 -0.43 9.61
C LEU A 342 -10.85 0.76 9.90
N ALA A 343 -11.38 1.77 10.59
CA ALA A 343 -10.58 2.89 11.09
C ALA A 343 -9.80 2.49 12.35
N ASP A 344 -8.82 3.30 12.71
CA ASP A 344 -8.12 3.20 13.98
C ASP A 344 -9.12 3.20 15.15
N GLY A 345 -8.93 2.30 16.10
CA GLY A 345 -9.82 2.12 17.25
C GLY A 345 -10.99 1.15 17.04
N ASP A 346 -11.32 0.80 15.78
CA ASP A 346 -12.25 -0.28 15.50
C ASP A 346 -11.50 -1.62 15.39
N THR A 347 -12.18 -2.71 15.70
CA THR A 347 -11.67 -4.08 15.59
C THR A 347 -12.66 -4.97 14.86
N VAL A 348 -12.19 -6.09 14.36
CA VAL A 348 -13.05 -7.12 13.75
C VAL A 348 -14.20 -7.50 14.68
N GLU A 349 -13.92 -7.63 15.98
CA GLU A 349 -14.93 -7.94 16.98
C GLU A 349 -15.95 -6.80 17.13
N SER A 350 -15.49 -5.53 17.17
CA SER A 350 -16.38 -4.36 17.28
C SER A 350 -17.30 -4.21 16.06
N ILE A 351 -16.79 -4.50 14.86
CA ILE A 351 -17.60 -4.51 13.62
C ILE A 351 -18.73 -5.54 13.71
N MET A 352 -18.43 -6.78 14.15
CA MET A 352 -19.45 -7.81 14.31
C MET A 352 -20.50 -7.40 15.34
N ALA A 353 -20.08 -6.84 16.47
CA ALA A 353 -20.99 -6.37 17.52
C ALA A 353 -21.91 -5.25 16.99
N HIS A 354 -21.34 -4.26 16.32
CA HIS A 354 -22.05 -3.13 15.70
C HIS A 354 -23.11 -3.62 14.71
N CYS A 355 -22.74 -4.54 13.80
CA CYS A 355 -23.67 -5.09 12.81
C CYS A 355 -24.82 -5.87 13.46
N ARG A 356 -24.52 -6.68 14.48
CA ARG A 356 -25.55 -7.43 15.23
C ARG A 356 -26.51 -6.54 16.01
N GLU A 357 -26.03 -5.40 16.50
CA GLU A 357 -26.86 -4.39 17.16
C GLU A 357 -27.74 -3.66 16.15
N ALA A 358 -27.17 -3.25 15.01
CA ALA A 358 -27.88 -2.51 13.97
C ALA A 358 -29.02 -3.31 13.35
N VAL A 359 -28.83 -4.61 13.09
CA VAL A 359 -29.79 -5.44 12.36
C VAL A 359 -30.97 -5.81 13.26
N GLN A 360 -32.17 -5.39 12.85
CA GLN A 360 -33.43 -5.67 13.59
C GLN A 360 -33.85 -7.12 13.48
N ASP A 361 -33.68 -7.75 12.31
CA ASP A 361 -34.01 -9.17 12.08
C ASP A 361 -32.94 -10.11 12.63
N LYS A 362 -33.21 -10.64 13.81
CA LYS A 362 -32.27 -11.56 14.48
C LYS A 362 -32.15 -12.95 13.83
N GLY A 363 -32.91 -13.23 12.79
CA GLY A 363 -32.77 -14.43 11.96
C GLY A 363 -31.83 -14.24 10.75
N VAL A 364 -31.12 -13.11 10.66
CA VAL A 364 -30.02 -12.93 9.70
C VAL A 364 -28.73 -13.50 10.31
N GLU A 365 -28.14 -14.45 9.62
CA GLU A 365 -26.84 -15.01 9.99
C GLU A 365 -25.72 -14.13 9.48
N MET A 366 -24.65 -13.98 10.27
CA MET A 366 -23.50 -13.15 9.98
C MET A 366 -22.22 -13.90 10.23
N ARG A 367 -21.31 -13.91 9.24
CA ARG A 367 -19.95 -14.45 9.39
C ARG A 367 -18.95 -13.68 8.56
N PHE A 368 -17.73 -13.55 9.05
CA PHE A 368 -16.65 -13.04 8.21
C PHE A 368 -16.15 -14.09 7.22
N LEU A 369 -15.93 -13.69 5.99
CA LEU A 369 -15.24 -14.46 4.96
C LEU A 369 -13.72 -14.25 5.12
N GLN A 370 -13.33 -13.00 5.35
CA GLN A 370 -11.97 -12.55 5.63
C GLN A 370 -12.04 -11.34 6.54
N ALA A 371 -11.12 -11.21 7.49
CA ALA A 371 -11.03 -10.03 8.33
C ALA A 371 -9.66 -9.91 9.00
N ASN A 372 -9.19 -8.66 9.16
CA ASN A 372 -8.03 -8.28 9.95
C ASN A 372 -8.23 -6.91 10.58
N ASP A 373 -7.66 -6.72 11.75
CA ASP A 373 -7.68 -5.44 12.45
C ASP A 373 -6.82 -4.39 11.72
N PRO A 374 -7.04 -3.07 11.97
CA PRO A 374 -6.13 -2.02 11.49
C PRO A 374 -4.71 -2.23 12.00
N SER A 375 -3.74 -1.77 11.24
CA SER A 375 -2.35 -1.76 11.67
C SER A 375 -2.12 -0.76 12.81
N ALA A 376 -1.04 -0.92 13.56
CA ALA A 376 -0.59 0.09 14.51
C ALA A 376 -0.17 1.38 13.78
N ILE A 377 -0.37 2.54 14.42
CA ILE A 377 0.09 3.83 13.86
C ILE A 377 1.56 4.03 14.22
N ALA A 378 2.43 4.11 13.21
CA ALA A 378 3.83 4.45 13.37
C ALA A 378 4.02 5.89 13.92
N LYS A 379 5.06 6.09 14.73
CA LYS A 379 5.33 7.40 15.32
C LYS A 379 5.94 8.36 14.30
N ARG A 380 5.28 9.50 14.06
CA ARG A 380 5.76 10.56 13.15
C ARG A 380 7.01 11.30 13.65
N ASP A 381 7.35 11.20 14.93
CA ASP A 381 8.58 11.73 15.52
C ASP A 381 9.68 10.68 15.67
N GLY A 382 9.42 9.44 15.19
CA GLY A 382 10.36 8.34 15.18
C GLY A 382 11.54 8.59 14.23
N TYR A 383 12.65 7.87 14.48
CA TYR A 383 13.86 7.96 13.66
C TYR A 383 13.56 7.67 12.18
N GLY A 384 12.86 6.55 11.88
CA GLY A 384 12.57 6.12 10.52
C GLY A 384 11.76 7.15 9.74
N TYR A 385 10.67 7.67 10.33
CA TYR A 385 9.85 8.69 9.69
C TYR A 385 10.67 9.94 9.34
N ARG A 386 11.45 10.46 10.30
CA ARG A 386 12.30 11.64 10.04
C ARG A 386 13.29 11.37 8.91
N ARG A 387 13.96 10.22 8.90
CA ARG A 387 14.96 9.90 7.85
C ARG A 387 14.32 9.79 6.47
N VAL A 388 13.16 9.14 6.37
CA VAL A 388 12.43 9.05 5.10
C VAL A 388 12.02 10.43 4.61
N VAL A 389 11.39 11.24 5.46
CA VAL A 389 10.95 12.60 5.08
C VAL A 389 12.13 13.49 4.73
N GLU A 390 13.23 13.46 5.48
CA GLU A 390 14.44 14.25 5.21
C GLU A 390 15.06 13.90 3.85
N SER A 391 15.18 12.60 3.54
CA SER A 391 15.72 12.14 2.25
C SER A 391 14.79 12.54 1.11
N MET A 392 13.49 12.34 1.26
CA MET A 392 12.51 12.78 0.26
C MET A 392 12.55 14.29 0.04
N GLN A 393 12.56 15.09 1.11
CA GLN A 393 12.56 16.57 1.05
C GLN A 393 13.77 17.14 0.33
N ARG A 394 14.94 16.49 0.42
CA ARG A 394 16.14 16.93 -0.33
C ARG A 394 15.95 16.85 -1.84
N TYR A 395 15.20 15.87 -2.31
CA TYR A 395 14.99 15.59 -3.74
C TYR A 395 13.70 16.18 -4.30
N PHE A 396 12.77 16.55 -3.41
CA PHE A 396 11.47 17.17 -3.74
C PHE A 396 11.21 18.38 -2.82
N PRO A 397 12.04 19.45 -2.91
CA PRO A 397 11.99 20.56 -1.95
C PRO A 397 10.70 21.38 -2.01
N ASP A 398 10.00 21.40 -3.13
CA ASP A 398 8.74 22.13 -3.34
C ASP A 398 7.49 21.32 -2.97
N VAL A 399 7.66 20.16 -2.33
CA VAL A 399 6.59 19.27 -1.92
C VAL A 399 6.52 19.19 -0.41
N VAL A 400 5.34 19.22 0.17
CA VAL A 400 5.13 19.00 1.61
C VAL A 400 4.82 17.54 1.87
N PHE A 401 5.67 16.88 2.65
CA PHE A 401 5.44 15.49 3.07
C PHE A 401 4.57 15.48 4.31
N ILE A 402 3.41 14.84 4.22
CA ILE A 402 2.44 14.75 5.30
C ILE A 402 2.32 13.32 5.82
N PRO A 403 2.20 13.12 7.13
CA PRO A 403 1.79 11.84 7.65
C PRO A 403 0.35 11.55 7.21
N SER A 404 0.05 10.31 6.89
CA SER A 404 -1.28 9.89 6.43
C SER A 404 -1.51 8.41 6.76
N MET A 405 -2.52 7.83 6.16
CA MET A 405 -2.81 6.40 6.23
C MET A 405 -3.22 5.88 4.86
N THR A 406 -3.10 4.58 4.63
CA THR A 406 -3.64 3.94 3.44
C THR A 406 -4.99 3.29 3.72
N ALA A 407 -5.89 3.36 2.75
CA ALA A 407 -7.14 2.60 2.77
C ALA A 407 -6.94 1.16 2.24
N GLY A 408 -5.80 0.88 1.58
CA GLY A 408 -5.37 -0.44 1.14
C GLY A 408 -4.69 -1.23 2.26
N ALA A 409 -4.12 -2.38 1.89
CA ALA A 409 -3.25 -3.19 2.73
C ALA A 409 -1.91 -3.36 2.01
N THR A 410 -0.83 -3.60 2.75
CA THR A 410 0.50 -3.89 2.25
C THR A 410 1.16 -4.95 3.13
N ASP A 411 2.30 -5.47 2.70
CA ASP A 411 3.06 -6.45 3.48
C ASP A 411 3.64 -5.89 4.80
N ALA A 412 3.75 -4.55 4.95
CA ALA A 412 4.37 -3.90 6.10
C ALA A 412 3.72 -4.27 7.45
N HIS A 413 2.41 -4.53 7.49
CA HIS A 413 1.72 -4.89 8.73
C HIS A 413 2.22 -6.21 9.33
N ARG A 414 2.83 -7.10 8.53
CA ARG A 414 3.40 -8.37 9.01
C ARG A 414 4.58 -8.18 9.96
N TYR A 415 5.23 -7.00 9.94
CA TYR A 415 6.42 -6.71 10.72
C TYR A 415 6.13 -5.97 12.05
N GLU A 416 4.88 -5.63 12.36
CA GLU A 416 4.52 -4.80 13.52
C GLU A 416 4.88 -5.43 14.87
N GLU A 417 4.98 -6.75 14.95
CA GLU A 417 5.44 -7.42 16.19
C GLU A 417 6.94 -7.22 16.47
N ILE A 418 7.73 -6.85 15.46
CA ILE A 418 9.18 -6.63 15.57
C ILE A 418 9.60 -5.20 15.20
N CYS A 419 8.64 -4.34 14.86
CA CYS A 419 8.88 -2.94 14.48
C CYS A 419 7.71 -2.04 14.89
N ASP A 420 7.99 -0.95 15.58
CA ASP A 420 7.02 0.09 15.94
C ASP A 420 6.91 1.23 14.91
N THR A 421 7.65 1.14 13.81
CA THR A 421 7.76 2.18 12.78
C THR A 421 7.70 1.54 11.38
N CYS A 422 6.51 1.06 10.99
CA CYS A 422 6.23 0.56 9.65
C CYS A 422 5.68 1.69 8.78
N LEU A 423 6.45 2.11 7.78
CA LEU A 423 6.16 3.22 6.88
C LEU A 423 5.84 2.71 5.48
N ARG A 424 4.86 3.35 4.83
CA ARG A 424 4.51 3.08 3.43
C ARG A 424 4.75 4.37 2.64
N CYS A 425 5.85 4.40 1.90
CA CYS A 425 6.24 5.56 1.11
C CYS A 425 7.26 5.17 0.04
N SER A 426 6.82 5.11 -1.21
CA SER A 426 7.70 4.86 -2.35
C SER A 426 8.28 6.17 -2.89
N PRO A 427 9.58 6.25 -3.20
CA PRO A 427 10.19 7.42 -3.79
C PRO A 427 10.00 7.52 -5.32
N PHE A 428 9.33 6.56 -5.94
CA PHE A 428 9.13 6.50 -7.40
C PHE A 428 7.85 7.24 -7.79
N MET A 429 7.94 8.57 -7.87
CA MET A 429 6.79 9.45 -8.11
C MET A 429 6.20 9.24 -9.51
N THR A 430 4.88 9.09 -9.58
CA THR A 430 4.15 8.82 -10.82
C THR A 430 3.63 10.09 -11.49
N GLU A 431 3.64 10.10 -12.83
CA GLU A 431 2.97 11.12 -13.64
C GLU A 431 1.44 10.89 -13.67
N PRO A 432 0.64 11.93 -13.89
CA PRO A 432 -0.82 11.75 -14.04
C PRO A 432 -1.24 10.76 -15.13
N ALA A 433 -0.44 10.65 -16.20
CA ALA A 433 -0.68 9.69 -17.29
C ALA A 433 -0.40 8.24 -16.85
N GLU A 434 0.57 8.03 -15.96
CA GLU A 434 0.84 6.73 -15.33
C GLU A 434 -0.27 6.37 -14.35
N ALA A 435 -0.71 7.33 -13.54
CA ALA A 435 -1.84 7.16 -12.64
C ALA A 435 -3.16 6.84 -13.36
N ALA A 436 -3.34 7.32 -14.60
CA ALA A 436 -4.52 7.03 -15.42
C ALA A 436 -4.52 5.62 -16.01
N SER A 437 -3.34 5.06 -16.39
CA SER A 437 -3.21 3.64 -16.77
C SER A 437 -3.24 2.73 -15.55
N GLY A 438 -2.80 3.25 -14.41
CA GLY A 438 -2.99 2.72 -13.05
C GLY A 438 -2.19 1.46 -12.72
N VAL A 439 -1.97 1.31 -11.44
CA VAL A 439 -1.65 0.03 -10.82
C VAL A 439 -2.75 -0.98 -11.18
N HIS A 440 -2.37 -2.21 -11.54
CA HIS A 440 -3.26 -3.28 -12.04
C HIS A 440 -3.92 -2.99 -13.41
N GLY A 441 -3.66 -1.82 -14.02
CA GLY A 441 -4.26 -1.40 -15.28
C GLY A 441 -3.54 -1.92 -16.53
N THR A 442 -4.14 -1.62 -17.69
CA THR A 442 -3.53 -1.83 -19.02
C THR A 442 -2.56 -0.67 -19.33
N ASN A 443 -1.45 -0.96 -20.01
CA ASN A 443 -0.41 0.03 -20.33
C ASN A 443 0.33 0.57 -19.09
N GLU A 444 0.46 -0.23 -18.05
CA GLU A 444 1.30 0.07 -16.90
C GLU A 444 2.73 0.38 -17.37
N ARG A 445 3.27 1.48 -16.85
CA ARG A 445 4.60 1.99 -17.22
C ARG A 445 5.13 2.96 -16.18
N LEU A 446 6.44 3.05 -16.07
CA LEU A 446 7.13 3.96 -15.17
C LEU A 446 8.04 4.90 -15.95
N LEU A 447 7.99 6.20 -15.68
CA LEU A 447 8.90 7.19 -16.25
C LEU A 447 10.34 6.89 -15.79
N VAL A 448 11.27 6.70 -16.75
CA VAL A 448 12.69 6.40 -16.44
C VAL A 448 13.29 7.46 -15.51
N ARG A 449 12.99 8.75 -15.72
CA ARG A 449 13.50 9.83 -14.85
C ARG A 449 12.98 9.71 -13.42
N SER A 450 11.72 9.31 -13.21
CA SER A 450 11.15 9.05 -11.89
C SER A 450 11.85 7.87 -11.22
N TYR A 451 12.09 6.79 -11.95
CA TYR A 451 12.84 5.64 -11.45
C TYR A 451 14.23 6.02 -10.97
N LEU A 452 14.99 6.76 -11.80
CA LEU A 452 16.34 7.20 -11.44
C LEU A 452 16.34 8.22 -10.28
N GLN A 453 15.31 9.05 -10.17
CA GLN A 453 15.17 9.96 -9.04
C GLN A 453 14.88 9.19 -7.74
N GLY A 454 14.00 8.19 -7.79
CA GLY A 454 13.71 7.34 -6.65
C GLY A 454 14.93 6.56 -6.17
N ILE A 455 15.77 6.05 -7.07
CA ILE A 455 17.05 5.41 -6.72
C ILE A 455 17.95 6.38 -5.96
N ARG A 456 18.05 7.65 -6.38
CA ARG A 456 18.86 8.67 -5.66
C ARG A 456 18.35 8.94 -4.25
N VAL A 457 17.03 8.98 -4.08
CA VAL A 457 16.40 9.09 -2.75
C VAL A 457 16.79 7.90 -1.87
N LEU A 458 16.71 6.69 -2.41
CA LEU A 458 17.06 5.47 -1.65
C LEU A 458 18.55 5.40 -1.33
N ILE A 459 19.44 5.84 -2.23
CA ILE A 459 20.88 5.96 -1.92
C ILE A 459 21.09 6.90 -0.75
N ASP A 460 20.50 8.11 -0.79
CA ASP A 460 20.58 9.11 0.27
C ASP A 460 20.01 8.57 1.60
N LEU A 461 18.86 7.91 1.54
CA LEU A 461 18.25 7.31 2.73
C LEU A 461 19.15 6.23 3.34
N MET A 462 19.67 5.29 2.55
CA MET A 462 20.55 4.24 3.05
C MET A 462 21.89 4.80 3.54
N GLU A 463 22.45 5.82 2.88
CA GLU A 463 23.68 6.48 3.34
C GLU A 463 23.48 7.05 4.74
N HIS A 464 22.39 7.77 5.00
CA HIS A 464 22.11 8.41 6.29
C HIS A 464 21.45 7.51 7.34
N ALA A 465 20.89 6.37 6.94
CA ALA A 465 20.27 5.44 7.88
C ALA A 465 21.15 4.22 8.21
N ASN A 466 21.99 3.78 7.28
CA ASN A 466 22.76 2.56 7.41
C ASN A 466 24.27 2.77 7.39
N VAL A 467 24.79 3.68 6.57
CA VAL A 467 26.24 3.93 6.46
C VAL A 467 26.70 4.92 7.55
N GLU A 468 26.01 6.04 7.71
CA GLU A 468 26.31 7.12 8.67
C GLU A 468 25.05 7.43 9.52
N PRO A 469 24.57 6.50 10.34
CA PRO A 469 23.31 6.60 11.06
C PRO A 469 23.33 7.57 12.26
#